data_a21221b1d768966265cfc21b6677efe5
#
_entry.id   a21221b1d768966265cfc21b6677efe5
#
_cell.length_a   1.000
_cell.length_b   1.000
_cell.length_c   1.000
_cell.angle_alpha   90.00
_cell.angle_beta   90.00
_cell.angle_gamma   90.00
#
_symmetry.space_group_name_H-M   'P 1'
#
loop_
_entity.id
_entity.type
_entity.pdbx_description
1 polymer ?
#
loop_
_entity_poly.entity_id
_entity_poly.type
_entity_poly.pdbx_seq_one_letter_code
_entity_poly.pdbx_strand_id
1 'polypeptide(L)'
;LRITKSFKIMKSSVIIFPGSNCDRDMDVALKKFGFKNQMVWHNDAKIPKSDLIVLPGGFSYGDYLRCGSIAGKSKIIKSVIDFANSGGLVLGICNGFQILTETGLLPGILQQNKYLNFICKNVFVKIKNKENKYFKKIKKEILELHIAHNEGNYFCSMDELKSIEDNGQIAVTYCDHKGNEDEKNNPNGALKNIAGIFNKDKNILGMMPHPERMIDPFL
;
A
#
# COMPACT_ATOMS: atom_id res chain seq x y z
N LEU A 1 38.12 12.77 16.09
CA LEU A 1 37.03 11.88 16.57
C LEU A 1 36.02 11.69 15.43
N ARG A 2 36.06 10.52 14.75
CA ARG A 2 35.03 10.10 13.81
C ARG A 2 33.81 9.68 14.64
N ILE A 3 32.79 10.52 14.69
CA ILE A 3 31.46 10.13 15.20
C ILE A 3 30.84 9.22 14.14
N THR A 4 31.02 7.91 14.29
CA THR A 4 30.25 6.92 13.53
C THR A 4 28.80 7.02 14.01
N LYS A 5 27.95 7.75 13.27
CA LYS A 5 26.50 7.66 13.46
C LYS A 5 26.12 6.20 13.22
N SER A 6 25.85 5.47 14.29
CA SER A 6 25.24 4.16 14.22
C SER A 6 23.86 4.33 13.58
N PHE A 7 23.72 3.94 12.32
CA PHE A 7 22.41 3.90 11.66
C PHE A 7 21.61 2.77 12.30
N LYS A 8 20.54 3.14 13.01
CA LYS A 8 19.60 2.15 13.55
C LYS A 8 19.04 1.33 12.39
N ILE A 9 19.32 0.03 12.36
CA ILE A 9 18.72 -0.90 11.38
C ILE A 9 17.23 -0.95 11.66
N MET A 10 16.40 -0.57 10.67
CA MET A 10 14.94 -0.64 10.78
C MET A 10 14.49 -2.10 10.69
N LYS A 11 13.50 -2.44 11.51
CA LYS A 11 12.87 -3.76 11.53
C LYS A 11 11.52 -3.69 10.82
N SER A 12 11.24 -4.68 9.98
CA SER A 12 9.94 -4.80 9.31
C SER A 12 9.34 -6.19 9.52
N SER A 13 8.02 -6.25 9.44
CA SER A 13 7.26 -7.50 9.39
C SER A 13 6.35 -7.49 8.18
N VAL A 14 6.49 -8.50 7.31
CA VAL A 14 5.58 -8.75 6.19
C VAL A 14 4.59 -9.83 6.60
N ILE A 15 3.30 -9.53 6.53
CA ILE A 15 2.24 -10.46 6.92
C ILE A 15 1.93 -11.38 5.72
N ILE A 16 2.01 -12.68 5.94
CA ILE A 16 1.71 -13.69 4.91
C ILE A 16 0.28 -14.20 5.10
N PHE A 17 -0.52 -14.04 4.07
CA PHE A 17 -1.87 -14.64 3.99
C PHE A 17 -1.86 -15.88 3.08
N PRO A 18 -2.78 -16.83 3.26
CA PRO A 18 -2.93 -17.96 2.35
C PRO A 18 -3.14 -17.48 0.91
N GLY A 19 -2.32 -17.96 -0.04
CA GLY A 19 -2.37 -17.57 -1.45
C GLY A 19 -1.67 -16.24 -1.81
N SER A 20 -1.13 -15.49 -0.83
CA SER A 20 -0.28 -14.33 -1.10
C SER A 20 0.96 -14.76 -1.90
N ASN A 21 1.31 -14.02 -2.94
CA ASN A 21 2.47 -14.31 -3.80
C ASN A 21 3.42 -13.12 -4.00
N CYS A 22 3.05 -11.92 -3.57
CA CYS A 22 3.94 -10.75 -3.58
C CYS A 22 4.67 -10.54 -2.23
N ASP A 23 4.48 -11.41 -1.27
CA ASP A 23 5.15 -11.41 0.03
C ASP A 23 6.66 -11.59 -0.11
N ARG A 24 7.10 -12.47 -1.03
CA ARG A 24 8.53 -12.69 -1.33
C ARG A 24 9.16 -11.50 -2.03
N ASP A 25 8.47 -10.88 -3.00
CA ASP A 25 8.95 -9.67 -3.68
C ASP A 25 9.17 -8.55 -2.65
N MET A 26 8.22 -8.41 -1.72
CA MET A 26 8.32 -7.43 -0.63
C MET A 26 9.48 -7.74 0.34
N ASP A 27 9.68 -9.01 0.71
CA ASP A 27 10.82 -9.42 1.54
C ASP A 27 12.16 -9.07 0.88
N VAL A 28 12.30 -9.39 -0.41
CA VAL A 28 13.50 -9.06 -1.19
C VAL A 28 13.72 -7.54 -1.25
N ALA A 29 12.66 -6.77 -1.54
CA ALA A 29 12.73 -5.32 -1.58
C ALA A 29 13.18 -4.72 -0.25
N LEU A 30 12.55 -5.11 0.86
CA LEU A 30 12.88 -4.60 2.19
C LEU A 30 14.33 -4.93 2.58
N LYS A 31 14.80 -6.16 2.33
CA LYS A 31 16.18 -6.56 2.59
C LYS A 31 17.18 -5.78 1.73
N LYS A 32 16.89 -5.57 0.44
CA LYS A 32 17.70 -4.76 -0.48
C LYS A 32 17.88 -3.33 0.04
N PHE A 33 16.85 -2.76 0.68
CA PHE A 33 16.89 -1.43 1.28
C PHE A 33 17.34 -1.42 2.75
N GLY A 34 17.93 -2.51 3.25
CA GLY A 34 18.61 -2.58 4.55
C GLY A 34 17.68 -2.79 5.76
N PHE A 35 16.45 -3.21 5.55
CA PHE A 35 15.58 -3.61 6.64
C PHE A 35 15.95 -5.01 7.15
N LYS A 36 15.87 -5.20 8.46
CA LYS A 36 15.81 -6.54 9.06
C LYS A 36 14.35 -7.01 8.99
N ASN A 37 13.98 -7.69 7.91
CA ASN A 37 12.62 -8.16 7.69
C ASN A 37 12.36 -9.52 8.31
N GLN A 38 11.12 -9.71 8.79
CA GLN A 38 10.58 -10.98 9.27
C GLN A 38 9.26 -11.27 8.55
N MET A 39 9.08 -12.53 8.14
CA MET A 39 7.83 -13.02 7.56
C MET A 39 6.96 -13.53 8.70
N VAL A 40 5.71 -13.05 8.79
CA VAL A 40 4.77 -13.34 9.89
C VAL A 40 3.51 -13.97 9.33
N TRP A 41 3.13 -15.14 9.82
CA TRP A 41 1.96 -15.85 9.34
C TRP A 41 0.66 -15.24 9.88
N HIS A 42 -0.37 -15.14 9.04
CA HIS A 42 -1.64 -14.50 9.37
C HIS A 42 -2.36 -15.10 10.59
N ASN A 43 -2.02 -16.32 10.96
CA ASN A 43 -2.60 -17.02 12.11
C ASN A 43 -1.77 -16.87 13.40
N ASP A 44 -0.63 -16.19 13.34
CA ASP A 44 0.15 -15.86 14.52
C ASP A 44 -0.63 -14.89 15.42
N ALA A 45 -0.43 -15.01 16.74
CA ALA A 45 -1.17 -14.18 17.69
C ALA A 45 -0.58 -12.76 17.83
N LYS A 46 0.70 -12.59 17.53
CA LYS A 46 1.43 -11.34 17.76
C LYS A 46 2.45 -11.06 16.67
N ILE A 47 2.64 -9.78 16.39
CA ILE A 47 3.68 -9.29 15.48
C ILE A 47 4.96 -9.06 16.31
N PRO A 48 6.13 -9.51 15.83
CA PRO A 48 7.40 -9.15 16.44
C PRO A 48 7.63 -7.64 16.46
N LYS A 49 8.47 -7.14 17.40
CA LYS A 49 8.79 -5.71 17.47
C LYS A 49 9.31 -5.19 16.13
N SER A 50 8.56 -4.30 15.51
CA SER A 50 8.80 -3.76 14.18
C SER A 50 8.73 -2.24 14.18
N ASP A 51 9.43 -1.62 13.23
CA ASP A 51 9.32 -0.19 12.92
C ASP A 51 8.34 0.03 11.73
N LEU A 52 8.10 -1.03 10.92
CA LEU A 52 7.18 -1.04 9.77
C LEU A 52 6.48 -2.40 9.68
N ILE A 53 5.16 -2.39 9.49
CA ILE A 53 4.37 -3.57 9.09
C ILE A 53 3.96 -3.42 7.64
N VAL A 54 4.06 -4.50 6.86
CA VAL A 54 3.62 -4.53 5.46
C VAL A 54 2.56 -5.61 5.27
N LEU A 55 1.42 -5.22 4.70
CA LEU A 55 0.43 -6.11 4.13
C LEU A 55 0.71 -6.18 2.62
N PRO A 56 1.28 -7.28 2.11
CA PRO A 56 1.71 -7.36 0.74
C PRO A 56 0.55 -7.53 -0.23
N GLY A 57 0.84 -7.38 -1.51
CA GLY A 57 -0.06 -7.74 -2.59
C GLY A 57 -0.12 -9.24 -2.83
N GLY A 58 -0.83 -9.61 -3.87
CA GLY A 58 -1.02 -10.99 -4.31
C GLY A 58 -2.47 -11.42 -4.23
N PHE A 59 -2.68 -12.73 -4.30
CA PHE A 59 -4.02 -13.35 -4.36
C PHE A 59 -4.40 -13.96 -3.02
N SER A 60 -4.44 -13.18 -1.94
CA SER A 60 -4.84 -13.68 -0.62
C SER A 60 -6.18 -14.38 -0.70
N TYR A 61 -6.24 -15.60 -0.17
CA TYR A 61 -7.43 -16.49 -0.22
C TYR A 61 -7.94 -16.74 -1.64
N GLY A 62 -7.04 -16.73 -2.66
CA GLY A 62 -7.39 -17.00 -4.06
C GLY A 62 -8.09 -15.84 -4.77
N ASP A 63 -8.09 -14.66 -4.19
CA ASP A 63 -8.78 -13.44 -4.70
C ASP A 63 -10.28 -13.64 -4.93
N TYR A 64 -10.89 -14.57 -4.16
CA TYR A 64 -12.33 -14.82 -4.20
C TYR A 64 -13.06 -13.82 -3.29
N LEU A 65 -14.16 -13.27 -3.78
CA LEU A 65 -15.17 -12.49 -3.07
C LEU A 65 -14.63 -11.69 -1.86
N ARG A 66 -14.13 -10.47 -2.10
CA ARG A 66 -13.67 -9.56 -1.04
C ARG A 66 -12.59 -10.21 -0.15
N CYS A 67 -11.51 -10.66 -0.77
CA CYS A 67 -10.38 -11.29 -0.07
C CYS A 67 -9.84 -10.43 1.10
N GLY A 68 -9.88 -9.10 0.97
CA GLY A 68 -9.56 -8.18 2.06
C GLY A 68 -10.43 -8.37 3.29
N SER A 69 -11.73 -8.65 3.13
CA SER A 69 -12.65 -8.90 4.24
C SER A 69 -12.36 -10.23 4.95
N ILE A 70 -11.98 -11.27 4.20
CA ILE A 70 -11.58 -12.57 4.78
C ILE A 70 -10.27 -12.40 5.54
N ALA A 71 -9.28 -11.76 4.94
CA ALA A 71 -7.99 -11.47 5.56
C ALA A 71 -8.14 -10.62 6.82
N GLY A 72 -9.07 -9.65 6.82
CA GLY A 72 -9.40 -8.81 7.96
C GLY A 72 -9.89 -9.56 9.20
N LYS A 73 -10.33 -10.82 9.05
CA LYS A 73 -10.72 -11.70 10.17
C LYS A 73 -9.57 -12.56 10.71
N SER A 74 -8.38 -12.48 10.13
CA SER A 74 -7.21 -13.23 10.59
C SER A 74 -6.77 -12.78 11.97
N LYS A 75 -6.23 -13.70 12.78
CA LYS A 75 -5.82 -13.41 14.17
C LYS A 75 -4.82 -12.26 14.27
N ILE A 76 -3.89 -12.17 13.31
CA ILE A 76 -2.84 -11.17 13.31
C ILE A 76 -3.36 -9.74 13.13
N ILE A 77 -4.53 -9.58 12.49
CA ILE A 77 -5.08 -8.25 12.15
C ILE A 77 -5.33 -7.39 13.39
N LYS A 78 -5.75 -7.99 14.50
CA LYS A 78 -5.85 -7.24 15.77
C LYS A 78 -4.53 -6.58 16.15
N SER A 79 -3.41 -7.33 16.05
CA SER A 79 -2.07 -6.79 16.33
C SER A 79 -1.64 -5.72 15.32
N VAL A 80 -2.07 -5.83 14.05
CA VAL A 80 -1.84 -4.78 13.04
C VAL A 80 -2.59 -3.50 13.41
N ILE A 81 -3.87 -3.63 13.78
CA ILE A 81 -4.71 -2.49 14.20
C ILE A 81 -4.13 -1.80 15.44
N ASP A 82 -3.78 -2.57 16.47
CA ASP A 82 -3.18 -2.04 17.71
C ASP A 82 -1.86 -1.30 17.42
N PHE A 83 -1.01 -1.87 16.55
CA PHE A 83 0.24 -1.25 16.12
C PHE A 83 -0.01 0.06 15.34
N ALA A 84 -0.95 0.05 14.40
CA ALA A 84 -1.33 1.21 13.60
C ALA A 84 -1.87 2.35 14.49
N ASN A 85 -2.78 2.02 15.42
CA ASN A 85 -3.37 2.98 16.36
C ASN A 85 -2.36 3.56 17.36
N SER A 86 -1.27 2.83 17.65
CA SER A 86 -0.14 3.37 18.43
C SER A 86 0.81 4.27 17.64
N GLY A 87 0.49 4.61 16.37
CA GLY A 87 1.29 5.45 15.49
C GLY A 87 2.40 4.69 14.74
N GLY A 88 2.35 3.36 14.74
CA GLY A 88 3.25 2.50 13.97
C GLY A 88 3.02 2.66 12.47
N LEU A 89 4.08 2.48 11.65
CA LEU A 89 3.99 2.59 10.19
C LEU A 89 3.43 1.31 9.58
N VAL A 90 2.36 1.44 8.79
CA VAL A 90 1.73 0.33 8.07
C VAL A 90 1.64 0.64 6.58
N LEU A 91 2.13 -0.28 5.75
CA LEU A 91 2.07 -0.20 4.30
C LEU A 91 1.21 -1.35 3.75
N GLY A 92 0.16 -1.02 3.01
CA GLY A 92 -0.66 -1.99 2.28
C GLY A 92 -0.50 -1.82 0.77
N ILE A 93 -0.07 -2.87 0.08
CA ILE A 93 0.10 -2.87 -1.37
C ILE A 93 -0.97 -3.76 -2.01
N CYS A 94 -1.67 -3.25 -3.02
CA CYS A 94 -2.66 -3.98 -3.81
C CYS A 94 -3.68 -4.70 -2.89
N ASN A 95 -3.58 -6.00 -2.74
CA ASN A 95 -4.40 -6.78 -1.81
C ASN A 95 -4.27 -6.31 -0.35
N GLY A 96 -3.07 -5.87 0.08
CA GLY A 96 -2.87 -5.23 1.38
C GLY A 96 -3.64 -3.91 1.54
N PHE A 97 -3.80 -3.13 0.47
CA PHE A 97 -4.64 -1.93 0.49
C PHE A 97 -6.12 -2.29 0.66
N GLN A 98 -6.61 -3.34 -0.03
CA GLN A 98 -7.95 -3.87 0.16
C GLN A 98 -8.20 -4.28 1.61
N ILE A 99 -7.23 -4.95 2.25
CA ILE A 99 -7.33 -5.32 3.67
C ILE A 99 -7.42 -4.09 4.57
N LEU A 100 -6.64 -3.05 4.31
CA LEU A 100 -6.65 -1.82 5.11
C LEU A 100 -7.99 -1.07 5.02
N THR A 101 -8.64 -1.05 3.86
CA THR A 101 -9.99 -0.46 3.71
C THR A 101 -11.05 -1.33 4.38
N GLU A 102 -11.02 -2.64 4.21
CA GLU A 102 -11.98 -3.57 4.82
C GLU A 102 -11.90 -3.61 6.36
N THR A 103 -10.72 -3.32 6.92
CA THR A 103 -10.53 -3.24 8.39
C THR A 103 -10.82 -1.86 8.97
N GLY A 104 -11.17 -0.87 8.13
CA GLY A 104 -11.42 0.50 8.55
C GLY A 104 -10.16 1.29 8.95
N LEU A 105 -8.97 0.76 8.69
CA LEU A 105 -7.70 1.47 8.91
C LEU A 105 -7.46 2.56 7.86
N LEU A 106 -8.07 2.43 6.68
CA LEU A 106 -8.13 3.45 5.64
C LEU A 106 -9.58 3.71 5.24
N PRO A 107 -9.93 4.94 4.85
CA PRO A 107 -11.27 5.28 4.37
C PRO A 107 -11.54 4.69 2.98
N GLY A 108 -12.83 4.62 2.60
CA GLY A 108 -13.26 4.14 1.30
C GLY A 108 -13.20 2.62 1.13
N ILE A 109 -13.38 2.18 -0.10
CA ILE A 109 -13.36 0.76 -0.50
C ILE A 109 -12.67 0.57 -1.85
N LEU A 110 -12.20 -0.63 -2.13
CA LEU A 110 -11.73 -1.05 -3.46
C LEU A 110 -12.82 -1.90 -4.12
N GLN A 111 -13.26 -1.50 -5.30
CA GLN A 111 -14.24 -2.19 -6.11
C GLN A 111 -13.60 -2.83 -7.34
N GLN A 112 -14.36 -3.67 -8.06
CA GLN A 112 -13.93 -4.19 -9.34
C GLN A 112 -13.57 -3.06 -10.31
N ASN A 113 -12.57 -3.30 -11.14
CA ASN A 113 -12.15 -2.38 -12.18
C ASN A 113 -13.33 -2.03 -13.10
N LYS A 114 -13.38 -0.79 -13.59
CA LYS A 114 -14.46 -0.23 -14.40
C LYS A 114 -14.93 -1.16 -15.55
N TYR A 115 -13.99 -1.89 -16.16
CA TYR A 115 -14.29 -2.76 -17.32
C TYR A 115 -14.34 -4.25 -16.94
N LEU A 116 -14.42 -4.59 -15.65
CA LEU A 116 -14.54 -5.95 -15.12
C LEU A 116 -13.45 -6.92 -15.60
N ASN A 117 -12.26 -6.41 -15.86
CA ASN A 117 -11.12 -7.19 -16.34
C ASN A 117 -9.90 -7.04 -15.41
N PHE A 118 -9.07 -8.06 -15.40
CA PHE A 118 -7.76 -7.99 -14.75
C PHE A 118 -6.84 -7.06 -15.56
N ILE A 119 -6.18 -6.13 -14.86
CA ILE A 119 -5.26 -5.17 -15.47
C ILE A 119 -3.85 -5.46 -14.96
N CYS A 120 -2.92 -5.69 -15.90
CA CYS A 120 -1.51 -5.93 -15.62
C CYS A 120 -0.68 -5.07 -16.57
N LYS A 121 -0.12 -3.96 -16.07
CA LYS A 121 0.70 -3.02 -16.87
C LYS A 121 1.48 -2.05 -16.01
N ASN A 122 2.44 -1.36 -16.61
CA ASN A 122 3.05 -0.18 -16.00
C ASN A 122 2.10 1.02 -16.09
N VAL A 123 2.11 1.84 -15.06
CA VAL A 123 1.36 3.09 -14.93
C VAL A 123 2.27 4.17 -14.36
N PHE A 124 1.95 5.43 -14.66
CA PHE A 124 2.56 6.55 -13.97
C PHE A 124 1.66 7.00 -12.83
N VAL A 125 2.29 7.32 -11.70
CA VAL A 125 1.61 7.91 -10.55
C VAL A 125 2.30 9.19 -10.12
N LYS A 126 1.50 10.16 -9.69
CA LYS A 126 1.97 11.43 -9.17
C LYS A 126 1.81 11.45 -7.65
N ILE A 127 2.87 11.79 -6.93
CA ILE A 127 2.85 11.96 -5.48
C ILE A 127 2.14 13.28 -5.16
N LYS A 128 1.06 13.22 -4.36
CA LYS A 128 0.24 14.40 -4.01
C LYS A 128 0.71 15.07 -2.72
N ASN A 129 1.30 14.31 -1.81
CA ASN A 129 1.76 14.82 -0.54
C ASN A 129 3.11 14.19 -0.18
N LYS A 130 4.15 15.02 -0.04
CA LYS A 130 5.51 14.58 0.35
C LYS A 130 5.79 14.77 1.85
N GLU A 131 4.97 15.50 2.57
CA GLU A 131 5.19 15.81 3.98
C GLU A 131 4.72 14.67 4.90
N ASN A 132 5.32 13.50 4.71
CA ASN A 132 5.04 12.30 5.50
C ASN A 132 6.29 11.40 5.58
N LYS A 133 6.22 10.35 6.41
CA LYS A 133 7.36 9.45 6.62
C LYS A 133 7.68 8.57 5.41
N TYR A 134 6.73 8.35 4.50
CA TYR A 134 6.91 7.50 3.31
C TYR A 134 7.60 8.23 2.17
N PHE A 135 7.20 9.47 1.87
CA PHE A 135 7.58 10.14 0.63
C PHE A 135 8.57 11.31 0.81
N LYS A 136 8.84 11.77 2.03
CA LYS A 136 9.68 12.96 2.27
C LYS A 136 11.09 12.91 1.68
N LYS A 137 11.61 11.71 1.40
CA LYS A 137 12.94 11.53 0.80
C LYS A 137 12.90 11.31 -0.72
N ILE A 138 11.71 11.15 -1.30
CA ILE A 138 11.55 10.93 -2.74
C ILE A 138 11.67 12.25 -3.47
N LYS A 139 12.66 12.35 -4.36
CA LYS A 139 12.92 13.56 -5.15
C LYS A 139 11.94 13.69 -6.33
N LYS A 140 11.69 12.60 -7.04
CA LYS A 140 10.76 12.57 -8.17
C LYS A 140 9.32 12.74 -7.70
N GLU A 141 8.49 13.42 -8.50
CA GLU A 141 7.05 13.55 -8.23
C GLU A 141 6.23 12.53 -8.99
N ILE A 142 6.73 12.12 -10.15
CA ILE A 142 6.11 11.14 -11.01
C ILE A 142 6.95 9.87 -10.94
N LEU A 143 6.30 8.75 -10.65
CA LEU A 143 6.91 7.44 -10.58
C LEU A 143 6.23 6.52 -11.60
N GLU A 144 7.01 5.72 -12.31
CA GLU A 144 6.50 4.60 -13.07
C GLU A 144 6.47 3.37 -12.17
N LEU A 145 5.30 2.74 -12.04
CA LEU A 145 5.06 1.59 -11.17
C LEU A 145 4.23 0.54 -11.90
N HIS A 146 4.30 -0.70 -11.44
CA HIS A 146 3.52 -1.80 -11.97
C HIS A 146 2.19 -1.94 -11.23
N ILE A 147 1.11 -2.28 -11.95
CA ILE A 147 -0.17 -2.70 -11.38
C ILE A 147 -0.56 -4.08 -11.91
N ALA A 148 -1.19 -4.90 -11.05
CA ALA A 148 -1.71 -6.22 -11.38
C ALA A 148 -2.90 -6.56 -10.48
N HIS A 149 -4.13 -6.21 -10.91
CA HIS A 149 -5.33 -6.36 -10.07
C HIS A 149 -6.63 -6.46 -10.87
N ASN A 150 -7.64 -7.09 -10.29
CA ASN A 150 -9.03 -7.09 -10.74
C ASN A 150 -9.90 -6.08 -9.96
N GLU A 151 -9.55 -5.81 -8.70
CA GLU A 151 -10.28 -4.93 -7.79
C GLU A 151 -9.36 -3.80 -7.31
N GLY A 152 -9.21 -2.76 -8.12
CA GLY A 152 -8.38 -1.60 -7.81
C GLY A 152 -9.10 -0.26 -7.93
N ASN A 153 -10.40 -0.28 -8.22
CA ASN A 153 -11.21 0.90 -8.38
C ASN A 153 -11.56 1.48 -7.00
N TYR A 154 -10.81 2.48 -6.56
CA TYR A 154 -11.06 3.16 -5.29
C TYR A 154 -12.35 3.98 -5.34
N PHE A 155 -13.20 3.79 -4.35
CA PHE A 155 -14.48 4.47 -4.22
C PHE A 155 -14.75 4.90 -2.77
N CYS A 156 -15.37 6.07 -2.60
CA CYS A 156 -15.89 6.56 -1.32
C CYS A 156 -17.08 7.52 -1.56
N SER A 157 -17.81 7.85 -0.51
CA SER A 157 -18.87 8.87 -0.59
C SER A 157 -18.28 10.26 -0.87
N MET A 158 -19.10 11.17 -1.39
CA MET A 158 -18.65 12.55 -1.67
C MET A 158 -18.23 13.31 -0.41
N ASP A 159 -18.90 13.07 0.72
CA ASP A 159 -18.54 13.68 2.00
C ASP A 159 -17.20 13.13 2.52
N GLU A 160 -17.00 11.83 2.36
CA GLU A 160 -15.72 11.19 2.71
C GLU A 160 -14.59 11.67 1.80
N LEU A 161 -14.85 11.81 0.49
CA LEU A 161 -13.87 12.36 -0.46
C LEU A 161 -13.44 13.76 -0.07
N LYS A 162 -14.40 14.62 0.26
CA LYS A 162 -14.11 15.98 0.73
C LYS A 162 -13.23 15.96 1.98
N SER A 163 -13.54 15.11 2.96
CA SER A 163 -12.70 14.93 4.16
C SER A 163 -11.29 14.44 3.82
N ILE A 164 -11.15 13.51 2.88
CA ILE A 164 -9.86 12.99 2.40
C ILE A 164 -9.04 14.10 1.74
N GLU A 165 -9.66 14.93 0.91
CA GLU A 165 -9.01 16.07 0.23
C GLU A 165 -8.59 17.13 1.24
N ASP A 166 -9.49 17.55 2.14
CA ASP A 166 -9.24 18.60 3.15
C ASP A 166 -8.10 18.20 4.12
N ASN A 167 -7.97 16.92 4.46
CA ASN A 167 -6.90 16.39 5.31
C ASN A 167 -5.61 16.02 4.54
N GLY A 168 -5.58 16.20 3.20
CA GLY A 168 -4.43 15.85 2.37
C GLY A 168 -4.06 14.37 2.45
N GLN A 169 -5.07 13.48 2.48
CA GLN A 169 -4.90 12.04 2.60
C GLN A 169 -4.64 11.34 1.25
N ILE A 170 -4.86 12.01 0.11
CA ILE A 170 -4.50 11.45 -1.19
C ILE A 170 -2.98 11.33 -1.25
N ALA A 171 -2.48 10.10 -1.35
CA ALA A 171 -1.06 9.81 -1.38
C ALA A 171 -0.49 9.91 -2.80
N VAL A 172 -1.11 9.18 -3.72
CA VAL A 172 -0.73 9.11 -5.14
C VAL A 172 -1.96 9.02 -6.03
N THR A 173 -1.86 9.60 -7.22
CA THR A 173 -2.91 9.55 -8.27
C THR A 173 -2.34 9.01 -9.57
N TYR A 174 -3.15 8.31 -10.36
CA TYR A 174 -2.78 7.90 -11.72
C TYR A 174 -2.63 9.12 -12.63
N CYS A 175 -1.60 9.13 -13.45
CA CYS A 175 -1.30 10.22 -14.38
C CYS A 175 -0.60 9.70 -15.63
N ASP A 176 -0.27 10.58 -16.57
CA ASP A 176 0.67 10.29 -17.64
C ASP A 176 2.14 10.55 -17.22
N HIS A 177 3.08 10.32 -18.14
CA HIS A 177 4.53 10.56 -17.92
C HIS A 177 4.88 12.03 -17.65
N LYS A 178 3.96 12.97 -17.94
CA LYS A 178 4.11 14.41 -17.70
C LYS A 178 3.39 14.85 -16.40
N GLY A 179 2.66 13.94 -15.75
CA GLY A 179 1.91 14.21 -14.53
C GLY A 179 0.50 14.78 -14.77
N ASN A 180 -0.06 14.64 -15.99
CA ASN A 180 -1.44 15.03 -16.27
C ASN A 180 -2.39 13.94 -15.74
N GLU A 181 -3.36 14.35 -14.93
CA GLU A 181 -4.31 13.47 -14.22
C GLU A 181 -5.65 13.37 -14.98
N ASP A 182 -5.61 13.30 -16.32
CA ASP A 182 -6.81 13.15 -17.15
C ASP A 182 -7.48 11.78 -16.93
N GLU A 183 -8.79 11.69 -17.16
CA GLU A 183 -9.54 10.42 -17.02
C GLU A 183 -8.99 9.29 -17.89
N LYS A 184 -8.44 9.59 -19.07
CA LYS A 184 -7.82 8.60 -19.96
C LYS A 184 -6.60 7.90 -19.35
N ASN A 185 -5.97 8.52 -18.33
CA ASN A 185 -4.82 7.97 -17.61
C ASN A 185 -5.25 7.11 -16.40
N ASN A 186 -6.56 7.04 -16.13
CA ASN A 186 -7.14 6.21 -15.08
C ASN A 186 -7.34 4.78 -15.57
N PRO A 187 -6.56 3.81 -15.10
CA PRO A 187 -6.62 2.46 -15.64
C PRO A 187 -7.84 1.66 -15.18
N ASN A 188 -8.41 1.97 -14.02
CA ASN A 188 -9.35 1.10 -13.33
C ASN A 188 -10.66 1.76 -12.90
N GLY A 189 -10.83 3.07 -13.17
CA GLY A 189 -12.05 3.82 -12.82
C GLY A 189 -12.04 4.43 -11.42
N ALA A 190 -10.90 4.39 -10.72
CA ALA A 190 -10.76 4.94 -9.38
C ALA A 190 -11.19 6.42 -9.29
N LEU A 191 -11.95 6.76 -8.27
CA LEU A 191 -12.44 8.12 -8.04
C LEU A 191 -11.25 9.11 -7.99
N LYS A 192 -11.35 10.23 -8.76
CA LYS A 192 -10.28 11.24 -8.83
C LYS A 192 -8.90 10.66 -9.17
N ASN A 193 -8.83 9.60 -9.95
CA ASN A 193 -7.59 8.90 -10.27
C ASN A 193 -6.79 8.42 -9.04
N ILE A 194 -7.43 8.25 -7.88
CA ILE A 194 -6.76 7.85 -6.65
C ILE A 194 -6.14 6.46 -6.81
N ALA A 195 -4.81 6.39 -6.74
CA ALA A 195 -4.04 5.16 -6.79
C ALA A 195 -3.57 4.70 -5.40
N GLY A 196 -3.62 5.60 -4.40
CA GLY A 196 -3.29 5.30 -3.01
C GLY A 196 -3.64 6.45 -2.08
N ILE A 197 -3.89 6.11 -0.83
CA ILE A 197 -4.31 7.04 0.23
C ILE A 197 -3.58 6.81 1.54
N PHE A 198 -3.56 7.84 2.39
CA PHE A 198 -3.17 7.78 3.78
C PHE A 198 -4.39 7.73 4.70
N ASN A 199 -4.20 7.22 5.92
CA ASN A 199 -5.07 7.57 7.03
C ASN A 199 -4.83 9.03 7.46
N LYS A 200 -5.65 9.55 8.36
CA LYS A 200 -5.58 10.94 8.83
C LYS A 200 -4.22 11.31 9.44
N ASP A 201 -3.62 10.40 10.19
CA ASP A 201 -2.31 10.61 10.85
C ASP A 201 -1.11 10.35 9.92
N LYS A 202 -1.34 9.91 8.68
CA LYS A 202 -0.32 9.61 7.66
C LYS A 202 0.73 8.59 8.11
N ASN A 203 0.36 7.71 9.03
CA ASN A 203 1.18 6.56 9.44
C ASN A 203 0.76 5.25 8.75
N ILE A 204 -0.37 5.23 8.06
CA ILE A 204 -0.85 4.11 7.25
C ILE A 204 -0.94 4.57 5.80
N LEU A 205 -0.31 3.82 4.89
CA LEU A 205 -0.37 4.04 3.44
C LEU A 205 -0.93 2.78 2.78
N GLY A 206 -1.98 2.95 1.99
CA GLY A 206 -2.48 1.94 1.06
C GLY A 206 -2.32 2.40 -0.38
N MET A 207 -1.85 1.54 -1.28
CA MET A 207 -1.77 1.85 -2.70
C MET A 207 -1.91 0.61 -3.58
N MET A 208 -2.50 0.76 -4.78
CA MET A 208 -2.64 -0.34 -5.73
C MET A 208 -1.36 -0.69 -6.48
N PRO A 209 -0.52 0.28 -6.90
CA PRO A 209 0.75 -0.01 -7.55
C PRO A 209 1.75 -0.73 -6.65
N HIS A 210 2.63 -1.53 -7.28
CA HIS A 210 3.61 -2.42 -6.68
C HIS A 210 5.03 -1.84 -6.74
N PRO A 211 5.47 -0.98 -5.79
CA PRO A 211 6.83 -0.45 -5.79
C PRO A 211 7.89 -1.53 -5.56
N GLU A 212 7.55 -2.62 -4.86
CA GLU A 212 8.46 -3.74 -4.60
C GLU A 212 8.89 -4.49 -5.86
N ARG A 213 8.12 -4.36 -6.95
CA ARG A 213 8.45 -4.95 -8.26
C ARG A 213 9.31 -4.07 -9.15
N MET A 214 9.59 -2.83 -8.73
CA MET A 214 10.38 -1.83 -9.47
C MET A 214 11.71 -1.52 -8.78
N ILE A 215 12.27 -2.49 -8.06
CA ILE A 215 13.52 -2.34 -7.31
C ILE A 215 14.76 -2.65 -8.15
N ASP A 216 14.60 -3.26 -9.30
CA ASP A 216 15.69 -3.55 -10.22
C ASP A 216 15.78 -2.44 -11.27
N PRO A 217 16.93 -1.73 -11.39
CA PRO A 217 17.11 -0.67 -12.37
C PRO A 217 17.14 -1.18 -13.83
N PHE A 218 17.18 -2.49 -14.04
CA PHE A 218 17.19 -3.12 -15.36
C PHE A 218 15.81 -3.65 -15.80
N LEU A 219 14.79 -3.54 -14.96
CA LEU A 219 13.39 -3.81 -15.27
C LEU A 219 12.64 -2.50 -15.45
#